data_aa0dfd56d491a0d85217bfc11ee2d92b
#
_entry.id   aa0dfd56d491a0d85217bfc11ee2d92b
#
_cell.length_a   1.000
_cell.length_b   1.000
_cell.length_c   1.000
_cell.angle_alpha   90.00
_cell.angle_beta   90.00
_cell.angle_gamma   90.00
#
_symmetry.space_group_name_H-M   'P 1'
#
loop_
_entity.id
_entity.type
_entity.pdbx_description
1 polymer ?
#
loop_
_entity_poly.entity_id
_entity_poly.type
_entity_poly.pdbx_seq_one_letter_code
_entity_poly.pdbx_strand_id
1 'polypeptide(L)'
;MTRDFEPAGVRLGVVRGISYGLFGAPGEFVGQAREIGAGLIRAYFYWSQVEPEPGRYEWTAVDALLDQLTGDEEVWITLCSSSPWGTRVPTDFLPPSPARDQGPYGDFVRRVVRRCAGRVRYWQCDNEPSNTDLLWAGTAAEYVEQLTTFHRAVKESDPAAAVVLGGCGYDVFSSEPGSAARLFFDHLADAGRDAFDLFSVHLYGDVASVPGYLDQARDLMRRHGYLKPVVVGEHGGPQPFEFGEAMAVMQQTFAAAFSEPPPAQSTGELAARAGQDTPERRAMTALYDQMPSLPPALQMFMAGCPADLEARRDRINCRQVVARSLLALAGGVRRTAYWNLAPEYPGPTDHLQMMHLLIGKLPLLGYRDGAPRVRHPAADTFALLAGQLAGARRVTRVEIASRPGLYAFEVDRDGRDPLLVLWDQRDAFAGEDEPPVTVAWPWPAAAAVVTDAFGQTESVQAGDGQVELKVGATPVFVTGPGR
;
A
#
# COMPACT_ATOMS: atom_id res chain seq x y z
N MET A 1 -18.53 17.17 19.85
CA MET A 1 -17.52 16.25 20.40
C MET A 1 -17.28 15.21 19.33
N THR A 2 -16.29 15.39 18.49
CA THR A 2 -15.79 14.36 17.55
C THR A 2 -15.26 13.23 18.40
N ARG A 3 -15.85 12.05 18.34
CA ARG A 3 -15.23 10.83 18.92
C ARG A 3 -13.91 10.65 18.19
N ASP A 4 -12.81 10.68 18.94
CA ASP A 4 -11.51 10.31 18.39
C ASP A 4 -11.62 8.88 17.85
N PHE A 5 -11.56 8.74 16.52
CA PHE A 5 -11.64 7.44 15.87
C PHE A 5 -10.26 6.78 15.96
N GLU A 6 -10.04 5.99 17.00
CA GLU A 6 -8.82 5.21 17.15
C GLU A 6 -9.09 3.73 16.83
N PRO A 7 -8.45 3.17 15.77
CA PRO A 7 -8.63 1.76 15.46
C PRO A 7 -8.06 0.87 16.57
N ALA A 8 -8.89 -0.03 17.10
CA ALA A 8 -8.46 -0.98 18.12
C ALA A 8 -7.63 -2.12 17.51
N GLY A 9 -6.53 -2.51 18.18
CA GLY A 9 -5.65 -3.60 17.77
C GLY A 9 -4.96 -3.36 16.42
N VAL A 10 -4.10 -4.27 16.01
CA VAL A 10 -3.38 -4.23 14.73
C VAL A 10 -4.12 -5.07 13.69
N ARG A 11 -4.28 -4.56 12.48
CA ARG A 11 -4.72 -5.34 11.32
C ARG A 11 -3.85 -5.06 10.11
N LEU A 12 -3.32 -6.12 9.55
CA LEU A 12 -2.67 -6.09 8.23
C LEU A 12 -3.73 -6.28 7.16
N GLY A 13 -3.60 -5.55 6.08
CA GLY A 13 -4.54 -5.59 4.97
C GLY A 13 -3.86 -5.65 3.62
N VAL A 14 -4.69 -5.78 2.59
CA VAL A 14 -4.27 -5.78 1.19
C VAL A 14 -5.14 -4.84 0.37
N VAL A 15 -4.56 -4.24 -0.65
CA VAL A 15 -5.27 -3.50 -1.69
C VAL A 15 -5.61 -4.47 -2.82
N ARG A 16 -6.87 -4.49 -3.28
CA ARG A 16 -7.26 -5.34 -4.42
C ARG A 16 -6.69 -4.81 -5.74
N GLY A 17 -6.25 -3.59 -5.79
CA GLY A 17 -5.91 -2.82 -6.98
C GLY A 17 -6.94 -1.71 -7.21
N ILE A 18 -6.75 -0.92 -8.27
CA ILE A 18 -7.59 0.27 -8.53
C ILE A 18 -8.76 0.02 -9.49
N SER A 19 -8.87 -1.18 -10.09
CA SER A 19 -9.81 -1.41 -11.20
C SER A 19 -10.79 -2.57 -10.96
N TYR A 20 -11.09 -2.90 -9.71
CA TYR A 20 -11.97 -4.01 -9.37
C TYR A 20 -13.36 -3.90 -10.04
N GLY A 21 -13.65 -4.84 -10.92
CA GLY A 21 -14.90 -4.88 -11.68
C GLY A 21 -15.06 -3.78 -12.75
N LEU A 22 -14.00 -3.00 -13.03
CA LEU A 22 -14.05 -1.92 -14.04
C LEU A 22 -13.77 -2.44 -15.46
N PHE A 23 -12.82 -3.37 -15.61
CA PHE A 23 -12.43 -3.95 -16.90
C PHE A 23 -13.03 -5.33 -17.16
N GLY A 24 -14.12 -5.67 -16.51
CA GLY A 24 -14.80 -6.96 -16.66
C GLY A 24 -15.58 -7.34 -15.41
N ALA A 25 -16.07 -8.59 -15.38
CA ALA A 25 -16.82 -9.08 -14.23
C ALA A 25 -15.95 -9.03 -12.95
N PRO A 26 -16.48 -8.57 -11.81
CA PRO A 26 -15.78 -8.58 -10.55
C PRO A 26 -15.54 -10.03 -10.10
N GLY A 27 -14.26 -10.41 -9.95
CA GLY A 27 -13.88 -11.75 -9.52
C GLY A 27 -13.86 -11.90 -8.00
N GLU A 28 -13.87 -13.14 -7.55
CA GLU A 28 -13.68 -13.47 -6.13
C GLU A 28 -12.22 -13.29 -5.72
N PHE A 29 -11.99 -12.72 -4.53
CA PHE A 29 -10.64 -12.50 -3.99
C PHE A 29 -10.57 -12.39 -2.46
N VAL A 30 -11.68 -12.14 -1.76
CA VAL A 30 -11.67 -11.93 -0.31
C VAL A 30 -11.29 -13.22 0.43
N GLY A 31 -11.75 -14.38 -0.06
CA GLY A 31 -11.35 -15.68 0.46
C GLY A 31 -9.84 -15.88 0.43
N GLN A 32 -9.20 -15.58 -0.72
CA GLN A 32 -7.76 -15.69 -0.92
C GLN A 32 -6.97 -14.68 -0.07
N ALA A 33 -7.50 -13.46 0.08
CA ALA A 33 -6.91 -12.48 1.00
C ALA A 33 -6.94 -12.96 2.45
N ARG A 34 -8.03 -13.59 2.87
CA ARG A 34 -8.16 -14.20 4.21
C ARG A 34 -7.19 -15.37 4.40
N GLU A 35 -7.01 -16.22 3.39
CA GLU A 35 -6.07 -17.35 3.43
C GLU A 35 -4.61 -16.93 3.66
N ILE A 36 -4.24 -15.74 3.25
CA ILE A 36 -2.92 -15.14 3.57
C ILE A 36 -2.95 -14.28 4.84
N GLY A 37 -4.03 -14.29 5.61
CA GLY A 37 -4.13 -13.59 6.90
C GLY A 37 -4.46 -12.10 6.82
N ALA A 38 -4.91 -11.59 5.66
CA ALA A 38 -5.37 -10.21 5.55
C ALA A 38 -6.69 -10.01 6.31
N GLY A 39 -6.67 -9.13 7.32
CA GLY A 39 -7.84 -8.75 8.10
C GLY A 39 -8.47 -7.43 7.67
N LEU A 40 -7.87 -6.75 6.68
CA LEU A 40 -8.37 -5.52 6.08
C LEU A 40 -8.34 -5.66 4.56
N ILE A 41 -9.43 -5.29 3.91
CA ILE A 41 -9.57 -5.30 2.44
C ILE A 41 -9.78 -3.87 1.98
N ARG A 42 -8.88 -3.37 1.12
CA ARG A 42 -9.05 -2.08 0.46
C ARG A 42 -9.41 -2.30 -1.02
N ALA A 43 -10.52 -1.70 -1.47
CA ALA A 43 -10.99 -1.75 -2.84
C ALA A 43 -11.37 -0.36 -3.35
N TYR A 44 -11.40 -0.21 -4.67
CA TYR A 44 -11.73 1.04 -5.35
C TYR A 44 -13.02 0.88 -6.13
N PHE A 45 -13.87 1.89 -6.07
CA PHE A 45 -15.03 2.04 -6.97
C PHE A 45 -15.04 3.44 -7.57
N TYR A 46 -15.49 3.53 -8.80
CA TYR A 46 -15.58 4.76 -9.55
C TYR A 46 -17.04 5.24 -9.63
N TRP A 47 -17.23 6.55 -9.63
CA TRP A 47 -18.56 7.11 -9.82
C TRP A 47 -19.19 6.64 -11.12
N SER A 48 -18.40 6.64 -12.22
CA SER A 48 -18.79 6.08 -13.52
C SER A 48 -19.26 4.63 -13.48
N GLN A 49 -18.64 3.81 -12.63
CA GLN A 49 -18.94 2.38 -12.51
C GLN A 49 -20.26 2.15 -11.78
N VAL A 50 -20.53 2.95 -10.75
CA VAL A 50 -21.70 2.79 -9.90
C VAL A 50 -22.89 3.60 -10.39
N GLU A 51 -22.67 4.76 -10.97
CA GLU A 51 -23.70 5.63 -11.58
C GLU A 51 -23.23 6.07 -12.97
N PRO A 52 -23.29 5.16 -13.97
CA PRO A 52 -22.84 5.45 -15.34
C PRO A 52 -23.63 6.55 -16.04
N GLU A 53 -24.88 6.75 -15.67
CA GLU A 53 -25.76 7.83 -16.14
C GLU A 53 -26.50 8.45 -14.94
N PRO A 54 -26.89 9.72 -14.99
CA PRO A 54 -27.57 10.37 -13.88
C PRO A 54 -28.78 9.56 -13.39
N GLY A 55 -28.76 9.15 -12.13
CA GLY A 55 -29.83 8.40 -11.48
C GLY A 55 -29.92 6.91 -11.82
N ARG A 56 -29.11 6.39 -12.74
CA ARG A 56 -29.03 4.97 -13.06
C ARG A 56 -27.87 4.32 -12.31
N TYR A 57 -28.19 3.44 -11.35
CA TYR A 57 -27.23 2.79 -10.49
C TYR A 57 -26.96 1.34 -10.88
N GLU A 58 -25.67 0.98 -10.95
CA GLU A 58 -25.15 -0.37 -11.22
C GLU A 58 -24.40 -0.88 -9.99
N TRP A 59 -24.96 -1.87 -9.32
CA TRP A 59 -24.42 -2.35 -8.04
C TRP A 59 -23.52 -3.60 -8.16
N THR A 60 -23.36 -4.13 -9.38
CA THR A 60 -22.69 -5.43 -9.63
C THR A 60 -21.34 -5.56 -8.92
N ALA A 61 -20.46 -4.56 -9.03
CA ALA A 61 -19.14 -4.65 -8.40
C ALA A 61 -19.20 -4.47 -6.89
N VAL A 62 -20.06 -3.58 -6.40
CA VAL A 62 -20.25 -3.35 -4.96
C VAL A 62 -20.84 -4.59 -4.30
N ASP A 63 -21.90 -5.15 -4.87
CA ASP A 63 -22.56 -6.35 -4.34
C ASP A 63 -21.63 -7.55 -4.39
N ALA A 64 -20.87 -7.75 -5.47
CA ALA A 64 -19.90 -8.82 -5.58
C ALA A 64 -18.79 -8.75 -4.51
N LEU A 65 -18.36 -7.56 -4.09
CA LEU A 65 -17.47 -7.41 -2.94
C LEU A 65 -18.19 -7.79 -1.64
N LEU A 66 -19.38 -7.22 -1.43
CA LEU A 66 -20.13 -7.43 -0.18
C LEU A 66 -20.51 -8.90 0.04
N ASP A 67 -20.85 -9.63 -1.02
CA ASP A 67 -21.25 -11.05 -0.96
C ASP A 67 -20.09 -11.98 -0.55
N GLN A 68 -18.84 -11.55 -0.72
CA GLN A 68 -17.65 -12.30 -0.31
C GLN A 68 -17.28 -12.11 1.17
N LEU A 69 -17.83 -11.09 1.84
CA LEU A 69 -17.49 -10.76 3.22
C LEU A 69 -18.16 -11.71 4.22
N THR A 70 -17.37 -12.19 5.20
CA THR A 70 -17.88 -13.00 6.30
C THR A 70 -18.19 -12.17 7.57
N GLY A 71 -17.72 -10.93 7.62
CA GLY A 71 -17.86 -10.04 8.78
C GLY A 71 -16.62 -10.00 9.68
N ASP A 72 -15.62 -10.83 9.41
CA ASP A 72 -14.34 -10.82 10.13
C ASP A 72 -13.37 -9.78 9.57
N GLU A 73 -13.55 -9.39 8.32
CA GLU A 73 -12.74 -8.41 7.61
C GLU A 73 -13.23 -6.99 7.90
N GLU A 74 -12.28 -6.08 8.10
CA GLU A 74 -12.56 -4.65 7.94
C GLU A 74 -12.48 -4.28 6.45
N VAL A 75 -13.38 -3.43 6.00
CA VAL A 75 -13.41 -2.99 4.60
C VAL A 75 -13.14 -1.50 4.51
N TRP A 76 -12.26 -1.15 3.59
CA TRP A 76 -11.90 0.22 3.22
C TRP A 76 -12.21 0.42 1.74
N ILE A 77 -13.14 1.32 1.44
CA ILE A 77 -13.50 1.67 0.06
C ILE A 77 -12.96 3.05 -0.27
N THR A 78 -12.22 3.14 -1.37
CA THR A 78 -11.86 4.38 -2.03
C THR A 78 -12.89 4.64 -3.13
N LEU A 79 -13.62 5.76 -3.03
CA LEU A 79 -14.54 6.22 -4.07
C LEU A 79 -13.83 7.26 -4.93
N CYS A 80 -13.59 6.91 -6.19
CA CYS A 80 -12.97 7.78 -7.17
C CYS A 80 -14.02 8.57 -7.95
N SER A 81 -13.82 9.88 -8.00
CA SER A 81 -14.76 10.83 -8.63
C SER A 81 -14.55 10.95 -10.13
N SER A 82 -14.44 9.84 -10.86
CA SER A 82 -14.43 9.83 -12.33
C SER A 82 -15.84 9.58 -12.84
N SER A 83 -16.34 10.47 -13.69
CA SER A 83 -17.66 10.34 -14.32
C SER A 83 -17.72 11.08 -15.64
N PRO A 84 -18.16 10.43 -16.75
CA PRO A 84 -18.31 11.10 -18.05
C PRO A 84 -19.29 12.28 -18.02
N TRP A 85 -20.26 12.25 -17.11
CA TRP A 85 -21.32 13.26 -17.02
C TRP A 85 -21.18 14.17 -15.77
N GLY A 86 -20.65 13.63 -14.65
CA GLY A 86 -20.71 14.28 -13.33
C GLY A 86 -19.47 15.09 -12.98
N THR A 87 -18.33 14.88 -13.67
CA THR A 87 -17.05 15.52 -13.31
C THR A 87 -16.56 16.48 -14.38
N ARG A 88 -15.62 17.36 -13.98
CA ARG A 88 -15.07 18.40 -14.85
C ARG A 88 -14.28 17.81 -16.02
N VAL A 89 -13.43 16.81 -15.76
CA VAL A 89 -12.80 15.99 -16.78
C VAL A 89 -13.70 14.79 -17.03
N PRO A 90 -14.36 14.69 -18.19
CA PRO A 90 -15.29 13.62 -18.49
C PRO A 90 -14.55 12.33 -18.83
N THR A 91 -14.37 11.47 -17.83
CA THR A 91 -13.73 10.14 -17.99
C THR A 91 -14.42 9.12 -17.10
N ASP A 92 -14.37 7.88 -17.49
CA ASP A 92 -14.88 6.77 -16.68
C ASP A 92 -13.81 6.13 -15.77
N PHE A 93 -12.52 6.55 -15.90
CA PHE A 93 -11.41 5.99 -15.15
C PHE A 93 -10.45 7.07 -14.62
N LEU A 94 -9.43 7.48 -15.35
CA LEU A 94 -8.37 8.40 -14.89
C LEU A 94 -8.27 9.65 -15.78
N PRO A 95 -7.94 10.78 -15.19
CA PRO A 95 -7.87 11.07 -13.76
C PRO A 95 -9.24 11.35 -13.14
N PRO A 96 -9.48 11.02 -11.86
CA PRO A 96 -10.55 11.64 -11.09
C PRO A 96 -10.46 13.17 -11.12
N SER A 97 -11.58 13.86 -11.05
CA SER A 97 -11.60 15.32 -11.09
C SER A 97 -12.76 15.89 -10.28
N PRO A 98 -12.76 17.20 -9.98
CA PRO A 98 -13.83 17.83 -9.24
C PRO A 98 -15.20 17.57 -9.85
N ALA A 99 -16.17 17.26 -9.02
CA ALA A 99 -17.56 17.20 -9.42
C ALA A 99 -18.00 18.56 -10.00
N ARG A 100 -18.77 18.54 -11.09
CA ARG A 100 -19.38 19.75 -11.67
C ARG A 100 -20.41 20.38 -10.74
N ASP A 101 -21.08 19.53 -9.95
CA ASP A 101 -22.05 19.91 -8.94
C ASP A 101 -21.90 18.97 -7.74
N GLN A 102 -21.68 19.56 -6.57
CA GLN A 102 -21.50 18.84 -5.31
C GLN A 102 -22.79 18.17 -4.80
N GLY A 103 -23.97 18.59 -5.28
CA GLY A 103 -25.26 17.98 -4.95
C GLY A 103 -25.36 16.51 -5.43
N PRO A 104 -25.31 16.26 -6.75
CA PRO A 104 -25.29 14.92 -7.32
C PRO A 104 -24.14 14.06 -6.79
N TYR A 105 -22.93 14.64 -6.59
CA TYR A 105 -21.81 13.91 -5.99
C TYR A 105 -22.13 13.44 -4.56
N GLY A 106 -22.65 14.32 -3.73
CA GLY A 106 -23.07 13.96 -2.37
C GLY A 106 -24.20 12.92 -2.36
N ASP A 107 -25.13 12.95 -3.32
CA ASP A 107 -26.17 11.95 -3.47
C ASP A 107 -25.62 10.57 -3.86
N PHE A 108 -24.68 10.56 -4.81
CA PHE A 108 -23.93 9.36 -5.16
C PHE A 108 -23.25 8.73 -3.93
N VAL A 109 -22.45 9.51 -3.19
CA VAL A 109 -21.76 9.02 -1.99
C VAL A 109 -22.75 8.45 -0.95
N ARG A 110 -23.85 9.19 -0.66
CA ARG A 110 -24.89 8.72 0.27
C ARG A 110 -25.49 7.39 -0.16
N ARG A 111 -25.77 7.20 -1.45
CA ARG A 111 -26.35 5.95 -1.95
C ARG A 111 -25.38 4.78 -1.83
N VAL A 112 -24.10 4.98 -2.17
CA VAL A 112 -23.08 3.92 -2.02
C VAL A 112 -22.90 3.53 -0.55
N VAL A 113 -22.76 4.51 0.34
CA VAL A 113 -22.60 4.23 1.78
C VAL A 113 -23.81 3.48 2.35
N ARG A 114 -25.03 3.89 2.01
CA ARG A 114 -26.26 3.19 2.42
C ARG A 114 -26.37 1.78 1.83
N ARG A 115 -25.93 1.56 0.59
CA ARG A 115 -25.89 0.21 -0.01
C ARG A 115 -25.01 -0.73 0.79
N CYS A 116 -23.89 -0.25 1.32
CA CYS A 116 -22.95 -1.02 2.11
C CYS A 116 -23.44 -1.30 3.56
N ALA A 117 -24.42 -0.55 4.06
CA ALA A 117 -25.17 -0.82 5.31
C ALA A 117 -24.29 -1.18 6.52
N GLY A 118 -23.25 -0.39 6.83
CA GLY A 118 -22.38 -0.59 7.99
C GLY A 118 -21.34 -1.73 7.84
N ARG A 119 -21.28 -2.40 6.69
CA ARG A 119 -20.26 -3.42 6.39
C ARG A 119 -18.92 -2.83 5.96
N VAL A 120 -18.88 -1.52 5.64
CA VAL A 120 -17.67 -0.78 5.26
C VAL A 120 -17.30 0.17 6.37
N ARG A 121 -16.10 0.01 6.92
CA ARG A 121 -15.64 0.80 8.05
C ARG A 121 -14.93 2.09 7.66
N TYR A 122 -14.22 2.07 6.53
CA TYR A 122 -13.38 3.18 6.07
C TYR A 122 -13.80 3.62 4.67
N TRP A 123 -14.02 4.92 4.52
CA TRP A 123 -14.36 5.55 3.25
C TRP A 123 -13.33 6.59 2.89
N GLN A 124 -12.71 6.47 1.75
CA GLN A 124 -11.72 7.40 1.25
C GLN A 124 -12.22 8.15 0.03
N CYS A 125 -12.03 9.48 0.05
CA CYS A 125 -12.30 10.35 -1.10
C CYS A 125 -11.07 10.35 -2.01
N ASP A 126 -11.19 9.80 -3.21
CA ASP A 126 -10.13 9.72 -4.21
C ASP A 126 -8.79 9.16 -3.68
N ASN A 127 -7.75 9.14 -4.50
CA ASN A 127 -6.43 8.60 -4.13
C ASN A 127 -5.31 9.54 -4.55
N GLU A 128 -4.29 9.73 -3.69
CA GLU A 128 -3.08 10.52 -3.96
C GLU A 128 -3.35 11.83 -4.71
N PRO A 129 -4.17 12.74 -4.17
CA PRO A 129 -4.65 13.91 -4.92
C PRO A 129 -3.56 14.94 -5.23
N SER A 130 -2.38 14.85 -4.63
CA SER A 130 -1.20 15.63 -4.99
C SER A 130 -0.56 15.21 -6.30
N ASN A 131 -0.81 13.97 -6.73
CA ASN A 131 -0.40 13.47 -8.05
C ASN A 131 -1.41 14.00 -9.09
N THR A 132 -1.32 15.32 -9.31
CA THR A 132 -2.14 16.01 -10.31
C THR A 132 -1.85 15.42 -11.68
N ASP A 133 -2.75 15.57 -12.62
CA ASP A 133 -2.70 15.01 -13.97
C ASP A 133 -2.91 13.48 -14.09
N LEU A 134 -2.61 12.69 -13.06
CA LEU A 134 -2.80 11.23 -13.10
C LEU A 134 -3.91 10.75 -12.15
N LEU A 135 -3.91 11.21 -10.89
CA LEU A 135 -4.82 10.71 -9.85
C LEU A 135 -5.78 11.79 -9.31
N TRP A 136 -5.63 13.03 -9.76
CA TRP A 136 -6.54 14.13 -9.49
C TRP A 136 -6.33 15.28 -10.50
N ALA A 137 -7.35 15.63 -11.28
CA ALA A 137 -7.30 16.75 -12.22
C ALA A 137 -8.01 17.98 -11.64
N GLY A 138 -7.50 18.46 -10.51
CA GLY A 138 -8.05 19.62 -9.80
C GLY A 138 -7.03 20.28 -8.90
N THR A 139 -7.41 21.39 -8.30
CA THR A 139 -6.63 22.11 -7.29
C THR A 139 -6.84 21.50 -5.89
N ALA A 140 -5.98 21.85 -4.95
CA ALA A 140 -6.12 21.46 -3.54
C ALA A 140 -7.42 22.02 -2.92
N ALA A 141 -7.81 23.24 -3.28
CA ALA A 141 -9.05 23.87 -2.80
C ALA A 141 -10.31 23.12 -3.28
N GLU A 142 -10.33 22.72 -4.56
CA GLU A 142 -11.42 21.92 -5.12
C GLU A 142 -11.48 20.52 -4.49
N TYR A 143 -10.33 19.94 -4.16
CA TYR A 143 -10.30 18.66 -3.42
C TYR A 143 -10.90 18.82 -2.02
N VAL A 144 -10.58 19.90 -1.29
CA VAL A 144 -11.14 20.17 0.04
C VAL A 144 -12.66 20.37 -0.03
N GLU A 145 -13.18 21.05 -1.05
CA GLU A 145 -14.62 21.21 -1.26
C GLU A 145 -15.28 19.83 -1.45
N GLN A 146 -14.72 19.01 -2.30
CA GLN A 146 -15.22 17.66 -2.57
C GLN A 146 -15.12 16.73 -1.35
N LEU A 147 -13.99 16.76 -0.65
CA LEU A 147 -13.77 16.02 0.60
C LEU A 147 -14.80 16.43 1.67
N THR A 148 -15.12 17.72 1.76
CA THR A 148 -16.14 18.22 2.70
C THR A 148 -17.53 17.68 2.39
N THR A 149 -17.89 17.65 1.11
CA THR A 149 -19.15 17.05 0.65
C THR A 149 -19.16 15.54 0.91
N PHE A 150 -18.07 14.86 0.60
CA PHE A 150 -17.88 13.43 0.85
C PHE A 150 -18.04 13.10 2.34
N HIS A 151 -17.31 13.78 3.21
CA HIS A 151 -17.38 13.59 4.67
C HIS A 151 -18.81 13.74 5.19
N ARG A 152 -19.48 14.84 4.82
CA ARG A 152 -20.88 15.09 5.21
C ARG A 152 -21.79 13.93 4.75
N ALA A 153 -21.67 13.51 3.48
CA ALA A 153 -22.51 12.45 2.92
C ALA A 153 -22.28 11.08 3.60
N VAL A 154 -21.00 10.75 3.93
CA VAL A 154 -20.66 9.55 4.70
C VAL A 154 -21.27 9.62 6.10
N LYS A 155 -21.04 10.71 6.86
CA LYS A 155 -21.51 10.85 8.23
C LYS A 155 -23.04 10.92 8.36
N GLU A 156 -23.74 11.46 7.38
CA GLU A 156 -25.20 11.42 7.29
C GLU A 156 -25.75 10.01 7.03
N SER A 157 -24.98 9.16 6.34
CA SER A 157 -25.42 7.82 5.94
C SER A 157 -24.97 6.73 6.90
N ASP A 158 -23.78 6.85 7.46
CA ASP A 158 -23.20 5.97 8.49
C ASP A 158 -22.31 6.78 9.44
N PRO A 159 -22.86 7.28 10.56
CA PRO A 159 -22.09 8.06 11.53
C PRO A 159 -20.94 7.29 12.20
N ALA A 160 -20.96 5.95 12.15
CA ALA A 160 -19.93 5.10 12.75
C ALA A 160 -18.74 4.84 11.81
N ALA A 161 -18.92 5.08 10.51
CA ALA A 161 -17.86 4.93 9.52
C ALA A 161 -16.82 6.06 9.64
N ALA A 162 -15.57 5.73 9.37
CA ALA A 162 -14.47 6.70 9.34
C ALA A 162 -14.22 7.21 7.91
N VAL A 163 -14.01 8.51 7.79
CA VAL A 163 -13.54 9.13 6.56
C VAL A 163 -12.02 9.22 6.57
N VAL A 164 -11.41 8.69 5.53
CA VAL A 164 -9.96 8.67 5.34
C VAL A 164 -9.58 9.75 4.32
N LEU A 165 -8.58 10.55 4.64
CA LEU A 165 -7.98 11.49 3.70
C LEU A 165 -7.35 10.73 2.54
N GLY A 166 -7.44 11.22 1.32
CA GLY A 166 -6.72 10.67 0.17
C GLY A 166 -5.24 10.53 0.47
N GLY A 167 -4.64 9.41 0.05
CA GLY A 167 -3.29 9.02 0.47
C GLY A 167 -2.23 10.10 0.24
N CYS A 168 -1.46 10.42 1.28
CA CYS A 168 -0.25 11.21 1.17
C CYS A 168 0.84 10.32 0.56
N GLY A 169 1.12 10.53 -0.72
CA GLY A 169 1.96 9.66 -1.52
C GLY A 169 3.46 9.89 -1.34
N TYR A 170 4.24 9.05 -2.00
CA TYR A 170 5.69 9.15 -2.05
C TYR A 170 6.16 10.48 -2.64
N ASP A 171 5.42 11.04 -3.60
CA ASP A 171 5.67 12.33 -4.22
C ASP A 171 5.78 13.47 -3.19
N VAL A 172 4.97 13.45 -2.14
CA VAL A 172 5.00 14.43 -1.05
C VAL A 172 6.24 14.25 -0.19
N PHE A 173 6.55 13.00 0.20
CA PHE A 173 7.64 12.71 1.13
C PHE A 173 9.02 12.87 0.49
N SER A 174 9.16 12.52 -0.79
CA SER A 174 10.43 12.58 -1.54
C SER A 174 10.74 13.95 -2.14
N SER A 175 9.76 14.85 -2.19
CA SER A 175 9.93 16.18 -2.80
C SER A 175 10.60 17.17 -1.86
N GLU A 176 11.20 18.21 -2.44
CA GLU A 176 11.78 19.33 -1.70
C GLU A 176 10.69 20.17 -0.99
N PRO A 177 11.04 20.80 0.14
CA PRO A 177 10.16 21.77 0.79
C PRO A 177 9.69 22.87 -0.20
N GLY A 178 8.37 23.15 -0.21
CA GLY A 178 7.77 24.13 -1.12
C GLY A 178 7.42 23.57 -2.52
N SER A 179 7.62 22.29 -2.77
CA SER A 179 7.12 21.64 -4.00
C SER A 179 5.59 21.68 -4.09
N ALA A 180 5.06 21.58 -5.30
CA ALA A 180 3.61 21.58 -5.54
C ALA A 180 2.88 20.48 -4.74
N ALA A 181 3.44 19.27 -4.67
CA ALA A 181 2.87 18.16 -3.90
C ALA A 181 2.82 18.46 -2.40
N ARG A 182 3.89 19.03 -1.82
CA ARG A 182 3.91 19.42 -0.40
C ARG A 182 2.95 20.56 -0.09
N LEU A 183 2.89 21.56 -0.95
CA LEU A 183 1.94 22.68 -0.79
C LEU A 183 0.49 22.22 -0.93
N PHE A 184 0.23 21.25 -1.81
CA PHE A 184 -1.07 20.64 -1.94
C PHE A 184 -1.53 19.99 -0.62
N PHE A 185 -0.70 19.12 -0.03
CA PHE A 185 -1.03 18.45 1.22
C PHE A 185 -1.02 19.39 2.43
N ASP A 186 -0.21 20.43 2.42
CA ASP A 186 -0.27 21.47 3.46
C ASP A 186 -1.62 22.20 3.46
N HIS A 187 -2.15 22.53 2.27
CA HIS A 187 -3.49 23.08 2.12
C HIS A 187 -4.59 22.10 2.58
N LEU A 188 -4.47 20.81 2.23
CA LEU A 188 -5.40 19.79 2.69
C LEU A 188 -5.41 19.64 4.20
N ALA A 189 -4.24 19.65 4.82
CA ALA A 189 -4.09 19.53 6.25
C ALA A 189 -4.68 20.74 7.00
N ASP A 190 -4.61 21.93 6.42
CA ASP A 190 -5.19 23.14 7.01
C ASP A 190 -6.70 23.22 6.74
N ALA A 191 -7.08 23.41 5.50
CA ALA A 191 -8.47 23.70 5.11
C ALA A 191 -9.40 22.47 5.19
N GLY A 192 -8.85 21.27 5.04
CA GLY A 192 -9.62 20.01 5.09
C GLY A 192 -9.70 19.35 6.46
N ARG A 193 -9.08 19.92 7.50
CA ARG A 193 -8.92 19.30 8.84
C ARG A 193 -10.20 18.74 9.47
N ASP A 194 -11.34 19.36 9.21
CA ASP A 194 -12.64 18.95 9.79
C ASP A 194 -13.40 17.96 8.89
N ALA A 195 -12.85 17.62 7.71
CA ALA A 195 -13.49 16.80 6.69
C ALA A 195 -12.93 15.37 6.58
N PHE A 196 -12.12 14.90 7.52
CA PHE A 196 -11.67 13.51 7.61
C PHE A 196 -11.43 13.10 9.06
N ASP A 197 -11.38 11.79 9.33
CA ASP A 197 -11.12 11.21 10.65
C ASP A 197 -9.69 10.64 10.75
N LEU A 198 -9.16 10.10 9.66
CA LEU A 198 -7.89 9.39 9.59
C LEU A 198 -7.01 9.99 8.49
N PHE A 199 -5.72 10.17 8.81
CA PHE A 199 -4.71 10.62 7.85
C PHE A 199 -4.07 9.40 7.19
N SER A 200 -4.25 9.24 5.87
CA SER A 200 -3.65 8.13 5.11
C SER A 200 -2.28 8.51 4.57
N VAL A 201 -1.32 7.60 4.70
CA VAL A 201 0.01 7.70 4.07
C VAL A 201 0.27 6.49 3.19
N HIS A 202 1.08 6.69 2.14
CA HIS A 202 1.56 5.62 1.28
C HIS A 202 3.07 5.50 1.44
N LEU A 203 3.53 4.32 1.87
CA LEU A 203 4.92 4.08 2.28
C LEU A 203 5.66 3.30 1.19
N TYR A 204 6.21 4.03 0.24
CA TYR A 204 7.09 3.54 -0.81
C TYR A 204 8.52 4.11 -0.64
N GLY A 205 9.46 3.69 -1.48
CA GLY A 205 10.86 4.10 -1.40
C GLY A 205 11.64 3.39 -0.30
N ASP A 206 12.74 3.97 0.18
CA ASP A 206 13.60 3.33 1.17
C ASP A 206 12.87 2.96 2.47
N VAL A 207 12.99 1.70 2.87
CA VAL A 207 12.37 1.14 4.08
C VAL A 207 12.79 1.90 5.34
N ALA A 208 14.06 2.32 5.43
CA ALA A 208 14.56 3.05 6.59
C ALA A 208 13.93 4.43 6.76
N SER A 209 13.31 4.98 5.69
CA SER A 209 12.64 6.27 5.70
C SER A 209 11.22 6.22 6.29
N VAL A 210 10.63 5.05 6.51
CA VAL A 210 9.26 4.89 7.02
C VAL A 210 8.98 5.69 8.31
N PRO A 211 9.82 5.65 9.36
CA PRO A 211 9.60 6.47 10.56
C PRO A 211 9.57 7.98 10.24
N GLY A 212 10.50 8.43 9.40
CA GLY A 212 10.58 9.83 8.98
C GLY A 212 9.34 10.30 8.20
N TYR A 213 8.75 9.45 7.37
CA TYR A 213 7.51 9.78 6.65
C TYR A 213 6.31 9.91 7.61
N LEU A 214 6.22 9.01 8.59
CA LEU A 214 5.18 9.10 9.62
C LEU A 214 5.32 10.36 10.48
N ASP A 215 6.56 10.75 10.81
CA ASP A 215 6.82 11.99 11.55
C ASP A 215 6.48 13.22 10.70
N GLN A 216 6.84 13.24 9.41
CA GLN A 216 6.45 14.31 8.49
C GLN A 216 4.92 14.48 8.42
N ALA A 217 4.17 13.38 8.34
CA ALA A 217 2.71 13.43 8.32
C ALA A 217 2.12 14.01 9.63
N ARG A 218 2.69 13.62 10.77
CA ARG A 218 2.29 14.17 12.08
C ARG A 218 2.67 15.63 12.24
N ASP A 219 3.85 16.01 11.80
CA ASP A 219 4.32 17.40 11.88
C ASP A 219 3.50 18.30 10.97
N LEU A 220 3.04 17.79 9.83
CA LEU A 220 2.10 18.48 8.97
C LEU A 220 0.81 18.82 9.74
N MET A 221 0.18 17.84 10.38
CA MET A 221 -1.02 18.08 11.20
C MET A 221 -0.76 18.99 12.39
N ARG A 222 0.37 18.83 13.10
CA ARG A 222 0.74 19.67 14.27
C ARG A 222 0.93 21.13 13.91
N ARG A 223 1.48 21.43 12.72
CA ARG A 223 1.61 22.84 12.25
C ARG A 223 0.26 23.54 12.14
N HIS A 224 -0.81 22.79 11.89
CA HIS A 224 -2.19 23.30 11.81
C HIS A 224 -2.98 23.08 13.12
N GLY A 225 -2.31 22.73 14.22
CA GLY A 225 -2.88 22.70 15.58
C GLY A 225 -3.70 21.47 15.93
N TYR A 226 -3.57 20.36 15.21
CA TYR A 226 -4.27 19.12 15.52
C TYR A 226 -3.39 17.87 15.28
N LEU A 227 -3.90 16.71 15.74
CA LEU A 227 -3.31 15.39 15.43
C LEU A 227 -4.44 14.38 15.30
N LYS A 228 -4.45 13.62 14.20
CA LYS A 228 -5.37 12.51 13.96
C LYS A 228 -4.60 11.21 13.81
N PRO A 229 -5.22 10.04 14.02
CA PRO A 229 -4.56 8.77 13.79
C PRO A 229 -4.09 8.63 12.34
N VAL A 230 -2.89 8.08 12.18
CA VAL A 230 -2.30 7.79 10.87
C VAL A 230 -2.55 6.33 10.52
N VAL A 231 -2.98 6.09 9.29
CA VAL A 231 -3.16 4.76 8.69
C VAL A 231 -2.32 4.65 7.43
N VAL A 232 -1.91 3.43 7.08
CA VAL A 232 -1.14 3.18 5.86
C VAL A 232 -2.08 2.60 4.81
N GLY A 233 -2.48 3.45 3.85
CA GLY A 233 -3.39 3.07 2.75
C GLY A 233 -2.71 2.19 1.72
N GLU A 234 -1.40 2.38 1.53
CA GLU A 234 -0.57 1.57 0.65
C GLU A 234 0.84 1.45 1.19
N HIS A 235 1.43 0.28 1.03
CA HIS A 235 2.86 0.07 1.13
C HIS A 235 3.26 -1.15 0.29
N GLY A 236 4.47 -1.15 -0.20
CA GLY A 236 5.01 -2.25 -0.97
C GLY A 236 6.44 -1.93 -1.41
N GLY A 237 7.12 -2.93 -1.89
CA GLY A 237 8.48 -2.81 -2.39
C GLY A 237 9.09 -4.21 -2.60
N PRO A 238 10.25 -4.27 -3.26
CA PRO A 238 11.06 -3.11 -3.70
C PRO A 238 10.50 -2.44 -4.96
N GLN A 239 10.92 -1.19 -5.15
CA GLN A 239 10.70 -0.43 -6.38
C GLN A 239 12.04 0.04 -6.97
N PRO A 240 12.14 0.26 -8.30
CA PRO A 240 13.41 0.67 -8.92
C PRO A 240 14.04 1.92 -8.31
N PHE A 241 13.24 2.85 -7.82
CA PHE A 241 13.72 4.10 -7.19
C PHE A 241 14.45 3.92 -5.85
N GLU A 242 14.40 2.72 -5.26
CA GLU A 242 15.12 2.44 -4.02
C GLU A 242 16.62 2.18 -4.26
N PHE A 243 17.03 1.99 -5.52
CA PHE A 243 18.37 1.59 -5.91
C PHE A 243 19.07 2.72 -6.64
N GLY A 244 20.12 3.30 -6.02
CA GLY A 244 20.83 4.46 -6.56
C GLY A 244 21.41 4.23 -7.96
N GLU A 245 21.87 3.02 -8.25
CA GLU A 245 22.41 2.64 -9.57
C GLU A 245 21.32 2.67 -10.67
N ALA A 246 20.05 2.40 -10.32
CA ALA A 246 18.95 2.44 -11.26
C ALA A 246 18.42 3.85 -11.50
N MET A 247 18.66 4.79 -10.58
CA MET A 247 18.00 6.09 -10.54
C MET A 247 18.21 6.93 -11.81
N ALA A 248 19.44 7.03 -12.31
CA ALA A 248 19.72 7.83 -13.49
C ALA A 248 19.03 7.29 -14.75
N VAL A 249 19.04 5.96 -14.93
CA VAL A 249 18.36 5.29 -16.04
C VAL A 249 16.86 5.48 -15.94
N MET A 250 16.31 5.32 -14.73
CA MET A 250 14.88 5.51 -14.47
C MET A 250 14.43 6.94 -14.77
N GLN A 251 15.16 7.95 -14.34
CA GLN A 251 14.84 9.36 -14.61
C GLN A 251 14.81 9.66 -16.12
N GLN A 252 15.80 9.14 -16.89
CA GLN A 252 15.83 9.30 -18.34
C GLN A 252 14.65 8.60 -19.01
N THR A 253 14.35 7.36 -18.58
CA THR A 253 13.24 6.59 -19.14
C THR A 253 11.89 7.27 -18.84
N PHE A 254 11.71 7.79 -17.62
CA PHE A 254 10.51 8.57 -17.25
C PHE A 254 10.36 9.82 -18.09
N ALA A 255 11.41 10.61 -18.24
CA ALA A 255 11.37 11.82 -19.05
C ALA A 255 11.01 11.54 -20.53
N ALA A 256 11.49 10.42 -21.08
CA ALA A 256 11.15 9.99 -22.42
C ALA A 256 9.73 9.45 -22.54
N ALA A 257 9.27 8.67 -21.54
CA ALA A 257 7.95 8.06 -21.52
C ALA A 257 6.82 9.09 -21.35
N PHE A 258 7.04 10.09 -20.51
CA PHE A 258 6.07 11.13 -20.15
C PHE A 258 6.50 12.52 -20.66
N SER A 259 7.09 12.56 -21.85
CA SER A 259 7.43 13.82 -22.53
C SER A 259 6.22 14.70 -22.82
N GLU A 260 5.03 14.11 -22.85
CA GLU A 260 3.74 14.77 -22.95
C GLU A 260 2.86 14.33 -21.80
N PRO A 261 2.02 15.23 -21.21
CA PRO A 261 1.05 14.84 -20.17
C PRO A 261 0.16 13.70 -20.69
N PRO A 262 -0.04 12.64 -19.90
CA PRO A 262 -0.97 11.59 -20.31
C PRO A 262 -2.36 12.18 -20.49
N PRO A 263 -3.03 11.97 -21.64
CA PRO A 263 -4.42 12.39 -21.78
C PRO A 263 -5.32 11.62 -20.80
N ALA A 264 -6.52 12.16 -20.57
CA ALA A 264 -7.56 11.44 -19.83
C ALA A 264 -7.70 10.02 -20.39
N GLN A 265 -7.74 9.03 -19.50
CA GLN A 265 -7.76 7.62 -19.86
C GLN A 265 -9.13 7.04 -19.51
N SER A 266 -9.99 6.92 -20.50
CA SER A 266 -11.18 6.07 -20.36
C SER A 266 -10.79 4.60 -20.46
N THR A 267 -11.62 3.72 -19.92
CA THR A 267 -11.45 2.25 -20.04
C THR A 267 -11.35 1.81 -21.51
N GLY A 268 -12.13 2.43 -22.38
CA GLY A 268 -12.11 2.17 -23.83
C GLY A 268 -10.82 2.66 -24.51
N GLU A 269 -10.31 3.83 -24.14
CA GLU A 269 -9.05 4.37 -24.66
C GLU A 269 -7.85 3.54 -24.22
N LEU A 270 -7.82 3.09 -22.96
CA LEU A 270 -6.77 2.18 -22.48
C LEU A 270 -6.75 0.87 -23.27
N ALA A 271 -7.91 0.26 -23.48
CA ALA A 271 -8.02 -0.93 -24.30
C ALA A 271 -7.56 -0.69 -25.76
N ALA A 272 -7.92 0.46 -26.33
CA ALA A 272 -7.53 0.82 -27.69
C ALA A 272 -6.02 1.14 -27.84
N ARG A 273 -5.36 1.60 -26.77
CA ARG A 273 -3.92 1.87 -26.75
C ARG A 273 -3.04 0.64 -26.63
N ALA A 274 -3.60 -0.47 -26.21
CA ALA A 274 -2.85 -1.72 -26.10
C ALA A 274 -2.19 -2.05 -27.46
N GLY A 275 -0.86 -2.06 -27.47
CA GLY A 275 -0.06 -2.32 -28.67
C GLY A 275 0.19 -1.11 -29.61
N GLN A 276 -0.32 0.10 -29.32
CA GLN A 276 0.00 1.30 -30.09
C GLN A 276 1.42 1.78 -29.83
N ASP A 277 2.01 2.46 -30.83
CA ASP A 277 3.31 3.11 -30.71
C ASP A 277 3.17 4.45 -29.97
N THR A 278 3.39 4.40 -28.64
CA THR A 278 3.35 5.57 -27.75
C THR A 278 4.76 5.98 -27.32
N PRO A 279 4.99 7.23 -26.85
CA PRO A 279 6.28 7.62 -26.27
C PRO A 279 6.71 6.68 -25.12
N GLU A 280 5.81 6.28 -24.25
CA GLU A 280 6.05 5.31 -23.17
C GLU A 280 6.54 3.97 -23.73
N ARG A 281 5.83 3.41 -24.72
CA ARG A 281 6.18 2.12 -25.32
C ARG A 281 7.55 2.16 -25.99
N ARG A 282 7.88 3.27 -26.69
CA ARG A 282 9.20 3.46 -27.28
C ARG A 282 10.31 3.55 -26.22
N ALA A 283 10.08 4.31 -25.16
CA ALA A 283 11.03 4.44 -24.06
C ALA A 283 11.27 3.10 -23.36
N MET A 284 10.19 2.34 -23.09
CA MET A 284 10.30 1.02 -22.49
C MET A 284 10.96 0.00 -23.42
N THR A 285 10.67 0.02 -24.73
CA THR A 285 11.37 -0.84 -25.70
C THR A 285 12.88 -0.55 -25.69
N ALA A 286 13.27 0.73 -25.75
CA ALA A 286 14.67 1.13 -25.70
C ALA A 286 15.36 0.72 -24.39
N LEU A 287 14.64 0.74 -23.26
CA LEU A 287 15.14 0.23 -21.98
C LEU A 287 15.37 -1.29 -22.04
N TYR A 288 14.40 -2.05 -22.55
CA TYR A 288 14.51 -3.52 -22.66
C TYR A 288 15.59 -3.98 -23.62
N ASP A 289 15.84 -3.25 -24.71
CA ASP A 289 16.93 -3.54 -25.64
C ASP A 289 18.33 -3.44 -24.99
N GLN A 290 18.44 -2.65 -23.92
CA GLN A 290 19.66 -2.45 -23.17
C GLN A 290 19.76 -3.36 -21.92
N MET A 291 18.75 -4.18 -21.63
CA MET A 291 18.65 -4.93 -20.37
C MET A 291 19.96 -5.63 -19.95
N PRO A 292 20.71 -6.34 -20.82
CA PRO A 292 21.94 -7.02 -20.41
C PRO A 292 23.06 -6.10 -19.91
N SER A 293 23.00 -4.80 -20.24
CA SER A 293 24.00 -3.80 -19.85
C SER A 293 23.57 -2.92 -18.69
N LEU A 294 22.31 -3.05 -18.25
CA LEU A 294 21.77 -2.29 -17.13
C LEU A 294 22.27 -2.81 -15.78
N PRO A 295 22.26 -1.99 -14.72
CA PRO A 295 22.57 -2.46 -13.37
C PRO A 295 21.69 -3.64 -12.97
N PRO A 296 22.23 -4.70 -12.32
CA PRO A 296 21.44 -5.85 -11.85
C PRO A 296 20.25 -5.46 -10.96
N ALA A 297 20.41 -4.40 -10.15
CA ALA A 297 19.35 -3.84 -9.32
C ALA A 297 18.19 -3.22 -10.11
N LEU A 298 18.37 -2.90 -11.42
CA LEU A 298 17.28 -2.51 -12.30
C LEU A 298 16.74 -3.70 -13.09
N GLN A 299 17.63 -4.58 -13.58
CA GLN A 299 17.23 -5.76 -14.33
C GLN A 299 16.21 -6.62 -13.58
N MET A 300 16.33 -6.77 -12.25
CA MET A 300 15.44 -7.59 -11.44
C MET A 300 13.96 -7.21 -11.50
N PHE A 301 13.64 -5.98 -11.97
CA PHE A 301 12.26 -5.51 -12.18
C PHE A 301 11.75 -5.78 -13.59
N MET A 302 12.62 -6.11 -14.52
CA MET A 302 12.26 -6.30 -15.93
C MET A 302 11.72 -7.71 -16.17
N ALA A 303 10.76 -7.83 -17.07
CA ALA A 303 10.29 -9.14 -17.51
C ALA A 303 11.41 -9.85 -18.29
N GLY A 304 11.61 -11.15 -18.01
CA GLY A 304 12.67 -11.92 -18.64
C GLY A 304 14.08 -11.68 -18.10
N CYS A 305 14.22 -11.03 -16.96
CA CYS A 305 15.51 -10.91 -16.26
C CYS A 305 16.06 -12.29 -15.87
N PRO A 306 17.37 -12.41 -15.57
CA PRO A 306 17.96 -13.64 -15.04
C PRO A 306 17.22 -14.16 -13.80
N ALA A 307 17.03 -15.49 -13.72
CA ALA A 307 16.24 -16.13 -12.67
C ALA A 307 16.80 -15.89 -11.25
N ASP A 308 18.11 -15.75 -11.11
CA ASP A 308 18.77 -15.40 -9.84
C ASP A 308 18.44 -13.98 -9.39
N LEU A 309 18.33 -13.02 -10.32
CA LEU A 309 17.91 -11.66 -10.04
C LEU A 309 16.41 -11.61 -9.67
N GLU A 310 15.57 -12.38 -10.35
CA GLU A 310 14.15 -12.51 -9.98
C GLU A 310 14.00 -13.07 -8.56
N ALA A 311 14.73 -14.13 -8.25
CA ALA A 311 14.72 -14.72 -6.91
C ALA A 311 15.29 -13.74 -5.85
N ARG A 312 16.29 -12.93 -6.18
CA ARG A 312 16.82 -11.89 -5.29
C ARG A 312 15.76 -10.83 -5.00
N ARG A 313 15.08 -10.33 -6.03
CA ARG A 313 13.97 -9.38 -5.87
C ARG A 313 12.87 -9.96 -4.97
N ASP A 314 12.50 -11.23 -5.14
CA ASP A 314 11.49 -11.89 -4.31
C ASP A 314 11.93 -11.93 -2.83
N ARG A 315 13.20 -12.23 -2.55
CA ARG A 315 13.73 -12.18 -1.17
C ARG A 315 13.73 -10.77 -0.60
N ILE A 316 14.05 -9.75 -1.42
CA ILE A 316 13.97 -8.34 -0.99
C ILE A 316 12.50 -7.99 -0.68
N ASN A 317 11.54 -8.39 -1.52
CA ASN A 317 10.13 -8.15 -1.25
C ASN A 317 9.69 -8.80 0.09
N CYS A 318 10.02 -10.06 0.32
CA CYS A 318 9.73 -10.73 1.59
C CYS A 318 10.30 -9.95 2.80
N ARG A 319 11.56 -9.52 2.74
CA ARG A 319 12.15 -8.69 3.81
C ARG A 319 11.41 -7.38 4.02
N GLN A 320 11.03 -6.71 2.94
CA GLN A 320 10.34 -5.42 2.99
C GLN A 320 8.89 -5.52 3.48
N VAL A 321 8.17 -6.62 3.20
CA VAL A 321 6.85 -6.89 3.79
C VAL A 321 6.92 -6.83 5.32
N VAL A 322 7.92 -7.49 5.91
CA VAL A 322 8.11 -7.49 7.37
C VAL A 322 8.57 -6.13 7.87
N ALA A 323 9.64 -5.59 7.30
CA ALA A 323 10.29 -4.38 7.80
C ALA A 323 9.37 -3.14 7.72
N ARG A 324 8.69 -2.90 6.57
CA ARG A 324 7.76 -1.78 6.43
C ARG A 324 6.59 -1.88 7.40
N SER A 325 6.03 -3.08 7.56
CA SER A 325 4.93 -3.31 8.49
C SER A 325 5.34 -3.01 9.92
N LEU A 326 6.47 -3.56 10.40
CA LEU A 326 6.92 -3.35 11.78
C LEU A 326 7.33 -1.91 12.06
N LEU A 327 8.00 -1.23 11.12
CA LEU A 327 8.32 0.19 11.26
C LEU A 327 7.07 1.06 11.35
N ALA A 328 6.07 0.79 10.51
CA ALA A 328 4.80 1.50 10.57
C ALA A 328 4.06 1.24 11.90
N LEU A 329 3.99 -0.02 12.34
CA LEU A 329 3.32 -0.39 13.59
C LEU A 329 4.03 0.17 14.83
N ALA A 330 5.36 0.15 14.86
CA ALA A 330 6.16 0.77 15.93
C ALA A 330 5.97 2.30 15.94
N GLY A 331 5.75 2.89 14.77
CA GLY A 331 5.33 4.28 14.63
C GLY A 331 3.88 4.55 15.06
N GLY A 332 3.15 3.59 15.65
CA GLY A 332 1.80 3.77 16.18
C GLY A 332 0.68 3.59 15.16
N VAL A 333 0.98 3.20 13.93
CA VAL A 333 -0.04 2.81 12.94
C VAL A 333 -0.75 1.54 13.40
N ARG A 334 -2.05 1.42 13.14
CA ARG A 334 -2.87 0.26 13.48
C ARG A 334 -3.47 -0.44 12.26
N ARG A 335 -3.49 0.20 11.10
CA ARG A 335 -4.02 -0.33 9.85
C ARG A 335 -3.00 -0.12 8.74
N THR A 336 -2.62 -1.20 8.08
CA THR A 336 -1.74 -1.17 6.91
C THR A 336 -2.39 -1.95 5.78
N ALA A 337 -2.24 -1.49 4.54
CA ALA A 337 -2.67 -2.23 3.36
C ALA A 337 -1.50 -2.39 2.39
N TYR A 338 -1.14 -3.64 2.09
CA TYR A 338 -0.08 -3.97 1.15
C TYR A 338 -0.56 -3.79 -0.30
N TRP A 339 0.22 -3.14 -1.12
CA TRP A 339 0.01 -3.02 -2.56
C TRP A 339 0.79 -4.08 -3.31
N ASN A 340 0.11 -5.03 -3.97
CA ASN A 340 -1.29 -5.29 -4.01
C ASN A 340 -1.55 -6.80 -3.90
N LEU A 341 -2.80 -7.19 -3.73
CA LEU A 341 -3.16 -8.61 -3.60
C LEU A 341 -2.89 -9.40 -4.87
N ALA A 342 -3.30 -8.87 -6.04
CA ALA A 342 -3.18 -9.54 -7.33
C ALA A 342 -3.12 -8.49 -8.45
N PRO A 343 -2.64 -8.84 -9.65
CA PRO A 343 -2.73 -7.98 -10.83
C PRO A 343 -4.17 -7.49 -11.07
N GLU A 344 -4.33 -6.38 -11.78
CA GLU A 344 -5.63 -5.73 -11.95
C GLU A 344 -6.66 -6.63 -12.64
N TYR A 345 -6.21 -7.43 -13.59
CA TYR A 345 -7.04 -8.39 -14.34
C TYR A 345 -6.27 -9.67 -14.67
N PRO A 346 -6.98 -10.80 -14.86
CA PRO A 346 -6.35 -12.03 -15.32
C PRO A 346 -5.94 -11.91 -16.80
N GLY A 347 -4.68 -12.17 -17.09
CA GLY A 347 -4.16 -12.13 -18.45
C GLY A 347 -2.67 -11.77 -18.51
N PRO A 348 -2.08 -11.81 -19.71
CA PRO A 348 -0.70 -11.39 -19.89
C PRO A 348 -0.56 -9.88 -19.62
N THR A 349 0.42 -9.54 -18.83
CA THR A 349 0.74 -8.15 -18.52
C THR A 349 1.60 -7.55 -19.63
N ASP A 350 1.29 -6.35 -20.08
CA ASP A 350 2.13 -5.62 -21.02
C ASP A 350 3.35 -5.04 -20.28
N HIS A 351 4.49 -5.72 -20.40
CA HIS A 351 5.74 -5.31 -19.76
C HIS A 351 6.34 -4.02 -20.33
N LEU A 352 5.83 -3.52 -21.47
CA LEU A 352 6.24 -2.24 -22.06
C LEU A 352 5.45 -1.04 -21.50
N GLN A 353 4.81 -1.21 -20.37
CA GLN A 353 4.23 -0.13 -19.56
C GLN A 353 5.12 0.19 -18.36
N MET A 354 5.33 1.48 -18.11
CA MET A 354 6.12 1.95 -16.96
C MET A 354 5.59 1.44 -15.63
N MET A 355 4.27 1.40 -15.48
CA MET A 355 3.63 0.90 -14.26
C MET A 355 3.94 -0.58 -14.01
N HIS A 356 4.17 -1.38 -15.06
CA HIS A 356 4.62 -2.76 -14.88
C HIS A 356 6.03 -2.84 -14.28
N LEU A 357 6.95 -2.00 -14.74
CA LEU A 357 8.30 -1.93 -14.18
C LEU A 357 8.30 -1.48 -12.71
N LEU A 358 7.41 -0.55 -12.34
CA LEU A 358 7.33 0.00 -10.99
C LEU A 358 6.65 -0.92 -9.98
N ILE A 359 5.52 -1.50 -10.35
CA ILE A 359 4.63 -2.21 -9.42
C ILE A 359 4.20 -3.60 -9.90
N GLY A 360 4.47 -3.96 -11.14
CA GLY A 360 4.01 -5.22 -11.74
C GLY A 360 4.56 -6.50 -11.09
N LYS A 361 5.60 -6.38 -10.29
CA LYS A 361 6.22 -7.47 -9.55
C LYS A 361 5.87 -7.48 -8.04
N LEU A 362 4.97 -6.59 -7.58
CA LEU A 362 4.54 -6.52 -6.19
C LEU A 362 3.37 -7.45 -5.82
N PRO A 363 2.47 -7.88 -6.76
CA PRO A 363 1.32 -8.70 -6.39
C PRO A 363 1.71 -9.90 -5.52
N LEU A 364 0.94 -10.13 -4.44
CA LEU A 364 1.10 -11.31 -3.58
C LEU A 364 0.65 -12.59 -4.27
N LEU A 365 -0.39 -12.49 -5.10
CA LEU A 365 -1.01 -13.62 -5.79
C LEU A 365 -1.00 -13.41 -7.29
N GLY A 366 -0.74 -14.48 -8.04
CA GLY A 366 -0.96 -14.56 -9.48
C GLY A 366 -2.27 -15.25 -9.82
N TYR A 367 -2.74 -15.09 -11.06
CA TYR A 367 -3.96 -15.73 -11.52
C TYR A 367 -3.73 -17.19 -11.97
N ARG A 368 -4.71 -18.04 -11.63
CA ARG A 368 -4.90 -19.39 -12.19
C ARG A 368 -6.40 -19.61 -12.35
N ASP A 369 -6.83 -20.02 -13.53
CA ASP A 369 -8.25 -20.27 -13.86
C ASP A 369 -9.16 -19.07 -13.52
N GLY A 370 -8.69 -17.86 -13.82
CA GLY A 370 -9.43 -16.60 -13.61
C GLY A 370 -9.51 -16.12 -12.16
N ALA A 371 -8.90 -16.83 -11.20
CA ALA A 371 -8.88 -16.44 -9.80
C ALA A 371 -7.45 -16.22 -9.27
N PRO A 372 -7.22 -15.32 -8.29
CA PRO A 372 -5.91 -15.04 -7.73
C PRO A 372 -5.51 -16.15 -6.72
N ARG A 373 -4.91 -17.22 -7.22
CA ARG A 373 -4.63 -18.45 -6.44
C ARG A 373 -3.16 -18.85 -6.39
N VAL A 374 -2.30 -18.27 -7.24
CA VAL A 374 -0.87 -18.61 -7.28
C VAL A 374 -0.14 -17.74 -6.29
N ARG A 375 0.34 -18.33 -5.19
CA ARG A 375 1.09 -17.59 -4.17
C ARG A 375 2.50 -17.27 -4.66
N HIS A 376 2.91 -16.02 -4.59
CA HIS A 376 4.29 -15.60 -4.71
C HIS A 376 4.97 -15.66 -3.33
N PRO A 377 6.31 -15.72 -3.24
CA PRO A 377 7.02 -15.83 -1.96
C PRO A 377 6.59 -14.78 -0.92
N ALA A 378 6.32 -13.55 -1.35
CA ALA A 378 5.85 -12.48 -0.47
C ALA A 378 4.46 -12.75 0.16
N ALA A 379 3.59 -13.58 -0.47
CA ALA A 379 2.32 -13.98 0.12
C ALA A 379 2.52 -14.92 1.31
N ASP A 380 3.51 -15.79 1.25
CA ASP A 380 3.84 -16.69 2.35
C ASP A 380 4.46 -15.92 3.52
N THR A 381 5.33 -14.95 3.21
CA THR A 381 5.87 -14.03 4.22
C THR A 381 4.77 -13.17 4.85
N PHE A 382 3.82 -12.66 4.05
CA PHE A 382 2.69 -11.88 4.56
C PHE A 382 1.83 -12.73 5.52
N ALA A 383 1.54 -13.98 5.14
CA ALA A 383 0.79 -14.91 5.97
C ALA A 383 1.54 -15.24 7.28
N LEU A 384 2.85 -15.47 7.21
CA LEU A 384 3.69 -15.66 8.38
C LEU A 384 3.62 -14.44 9.31
N LEU A 385 3.85 -13.24 8.77
CA LEU A 385 3.80 -12.00 9.53
C LEU A 385 2.43 -11.80 10.18
N ALA A 386 1.33 -12.01 9.44
CA ALA A 386 -0.03 -11.92 9.99
C ALA A 386 -0.26 -12.90 11.14
N GLY A 387 0.21 -14.14 11.01
CA GLY A 387 0.18 -15.15 12.07
C GLY A 387 1.00 -14.77 13.30
N GLN A 388 2.21 -14.25 13.09
CA GLN A 388 3.08 -13.78 14.16
C GLN A 388 2.52 -12.56 14.91
N LEU A 389 1.86 -11.66 14.20
CA LEU A 389 1.24 -10.45 14.77
C LEU A 389 -0.20 -10.67 15.26
N ALA A 390 -0.75 -11.88 15.18
CA ALA A 390 -2.08 -12.17 15.68
C ALA A 390 -2.18 -11.82 17.18
N GLY A 391 -3.17 -10.98 17.54
CA GLY A 391 -3.35 -10.45 18.90
C GLY A 391 -2.39 -9.34 19.28
N ALA A 392 -1.61 -8.79 18.36
CA ALA A 392 -0.70 -7.69 18.65
C ALA A 392 -1.45 -6.45 19.13
N ARG A 393 -1.07 -5.97 20.31
CA ARG A 393 -1.55 -4.72 20.93
C ARG A 393 -0.58 -3.58 20.67
N ARG A 394 0.70 -3.86 20.77
CA ARG A 394 1.77 -2.88 20.66
C ARG A 394 3.00 -3.49 20.03
N VAL A 395 3.63 -2.73 19.14
CA VAL A 395 4.94 -2.97 18.59
C VAL A 395 5.85 -1.86 19.09
N THR A 396 6.94 -2.21 19.73
CA THR A 396 7.90 -1.25 20.30
C THR A 396 9.26 -1.49 19.68
N ARG A 397 9.86 -0.47 19.08
CA ARG A 397 11.26 -0.54 18.65
C ARG A 397 12.17 -0.42 19.87
N VAL A 398 13.13 -1.34 19.96
CA VAL A 398 14.17 -1.34 20.98
C VAL A 398 15.44 -0.81 20.32
N GLU A 399 15.91 0.35 20.78
CA GLU A 399 17.15 0.93 20.30
C GLU A 399 18.35 0.31 21.01
N ILE A 400 19.33 -0.14 20.22
CA ILE A 400 20.57 -0.72 20.71
C ILE A 400 21.69 0.27 20.39
N ALA A 401 22.04 1.12 21.35
CA ALA A 401 22.96 2.23 21.16
C ALA A 401 24.34 1.80 20.62
N SER A 402 24.82 0.60 20.98
CA SER A 402 26.08 0.03 20.48
C SER A 402 26.01 -0.49 19.04
N ARG A 403 24.80 -0.62 18.46
CA ARG A 403 24.56 -1.16 17.11
C ARG A 403 23.37 -0.47 16.44
N PRO A 404 23.52 0.76 15.96
CA PRO A 404 22.41 1.55 15.40
C PRO A 404 21.81 0.92 14.13
N GLY A 405 22.54 0.06 13.41
CA GLY A 405 22.03 -0.70 12.25
C GLY A 405 21.17 -1.91 12.63
N LEU A 406 21.20 -2.35 13.90
CA LEU A 406 20.37 -3.46 14.34
C LEU A 406 18.97 -2.98 14.69
N TYR A 407 17.99 -3.43 13.94
CA TYR A 407 16.58 -3.17 14.17
C TYR A 407 16.01 -4.28 15.05
N ALA A 408 15.46 -3.93 16.19
CA ALA A 408 14.83 -4.86 17.14
C ALA A 408 13.43 -4.34 17.51
N PHE A 409 12.46 -5.25 17.54
CA PHE A 409 11.07 -4.93 17.88
C PHE A 409 10.52 -5.97 18.85
N GLU A 410 9.99 -5.46 19.95
CA GLU A 410 9.18 -6.26 20.86
C GLU A 410 7.69 -6.08 20.52
N VAL A 411 6.99 -7.21 20.38
CA VAL A 411 5.56 -7.24 20.09
C VAL A 411 4.83 -7.82 21.29
N ASP A 412 4.00 -6.98 21.93
CA ASP A 412 3.09 -7.39 22.98
C ASP A 412 1.82 -7.97 22.35
N ARG A 413 1.46 -9.21 22.71
CA ARG A 413 0.34 -9.97 22.10
C ARG A 413 -0.60 -10.52 23.15
N ASP A 414 -1.92 -10.41 22.86
CA ASP A 414 -2.94 -10.97 23.71
C ASP A 414 -2.87 -12.49 23.81
N GLY A 415 -2.75 -13.00 25.03
CA GLY A 415 -2.79 -14.45 25.31
C GLY A 415 -1.66 -15.26 24.71
N ARG A 416 -0.59 -14.60 24.25
CA ARG A 416 0.61 -15.24 23.67
C ARG A 416 1.88 -14.71 24.33
N ASP A 417 2.93 -15.52 24.26
CA ASP A 417 4.26 -15.07 24.68
C ASP A 417 4.73 -13.89 23.83
N PRO A 418 5.53 -12.94 24.38
CA PRO A 418 6.11 -11.85 23.61
C PRO A 418 6.85 -12.36 22.37
N LEU A 419 6.78 -11.60 21.30
CA LEU A 419 7.52 -11.85 20.07
C LEU A 419 8.62 -10.81 19.95
N LEU A 420 9.85 -11.27 19.68
CA LEU A 420 10.95 -10.41 19.29
C LEU A 420 11.19 -10.55 17.80
N VAL A 421 11.38 -9.44 17.09
CA VAL A 421 11.74 -9.45 15.66
C VAL A 421 13.02 -8.64 15.47
N LEU A 422 13.98 -9.19 14.73
CA LEU A 422 15.29 -8.58 14.54
C LEU A 422 15.73 -8.68 13.07
N TRP A 423 16.45 -7.65 12.61
CA TRP A 423 17.27 -7.69 11.39
C TRP A 423 18.39 -6.66 11.47
N ASP A 424 19.44 -6.86 10.68
CA ASP A 424 20.51 -5.90 10.49
C ASP A 424 20.25 -5.10 9.22
N GLN A 425 20.12 -3.78 9.35
CA GLN A 425 19.86 -2.88 8.23
C GLN A 425 21.10 -2.78 7.35
N ARG A 426 20.97 -3.23 6.13
CA ARG A 426 22.04 -3.30 5.13
C ARG A 426 21.56 -2.77 3.80
N ASP A 427 22.47 -2.65 2.85
CA ASP A 427 22.10 -2.40 1.47
C ASP A 427 21.02 -3.40 1.00
N ALA A 428 19.97 -2.90 0.36
CA ALA A 428 18.83 -3.73 0.01
C ALA A 428 19.16 -4.81 -1.02
N PHE A 429 20.12 -4.54 -1.94
CA PHE A 429 20.51 -5.46 -3.00
C PHE A 429 21.71 -6.33 -2.60
N ALA A 430 22.82 -5.71 -2.18
CA ALA A 430 24.07 -6.42 -1.89
C ALA A 430 24.16 -6.98 -0.46
N GLY A 431 23.43 -6.40 0.49
CA GLY A 431 23.59 -6.72 1.91
C GLY A 431 23.14 -8.12 2.31
N GLU A 432 22.40 -8.86 1.44
CA GLU A 432 22.04 -10.24 1.73
C GLU A 432 23.24 -11.21 1.65
N ASP A 433 24.28 -10.83 0.90
CA ASP A 433 25.48 -11.65 0.73
C ASP A 433 26.50 -11.46 1.88
N GLU A 434 26.28 -10.49 2.77
CA GLU A 434 27.12 -10.24 3.92
C GLU A 434 26.85 -11.25 5.04
N PRO A 435 27.90 -11.71 5.76
CA PRO A 435 27.72 -12.67 6.84
C PRO A 435 26.87 -12.09 7.99
N PRO A 436 26.00 -12.92 8.63
CA PRO A 436 25.19 -12.46 9.76
C PRO A 436 26.08 -12.05 10.96
N VAL A 437 25.58 -11.11 11.75
CA VAL A 437 26.18 -10.72 13.02
C VAL A 437 25.60 -11.57 14.16
N THR A 438 26.38 -11.87 15.17
CA THR A 438 25.91 -12.53 16.42
C THR A 438 25.38 -11.46 17.38
N VAL A 439 24.18 -11.67 17.90
CA VAL A 439 23.52 -10.82 18.88
C VAL A 439 23.12 -11.64 20.08
N ALA A 440 23.62 -11.30 21.26
CA ALA A 440 23.15 -11.87 22.52
C ALA A 440 21.89 -11.07 22.96
N TRP A 441 20.81 -11.81 23.23
CA TRP A 441 19.54 -11.20 23.68
C TRP A 441 19.07 -11.83 24.99
N PRO A 442 18.62 -11.04 25.99
CA PRO A 442 18.06 -11.59 27.24
C PRO A 442 16.86 -12.50 26.90
N TRP A 443 16.91 -13.73 27.41
CA TRP A 443 15.90 -14.74 27.10
C TRP A 443 15.56 -15.58 28.33
N PRO A 444 14.28 -15.59 28.76
CA PRO A 444 13.92 -16.24 30.05
C PRO A 444 13.70 -17.75 29.95
N ALA A 445 13.55 -18.30 28.72
CA ALA A 445 13.31 -19.73 28.49
C ALA A 445 14.63 -20.46 28.18
N ALA A 446 14.62 -21.79 28.31
CA ALA A 446 15.81 -22.62 28.02
C ALA A 446 16.16 -22.70 26.53
N ALA A 447 15.23 -22.37 25.65
CA ALA A 447 15.41 -22.30 24.20
C ALA A 447 14.55 -21.23 23.57
N ALA A 448 14.93 -20.83 22.38
CA ALA A 448 14.12 -19.96 21.49
C ALA A 448 13.85 -20.69 20.16
N VAL A 449 12.69 -20.41 19.58
CA VAL A 449 12.38 -20.79 18.21
C VAL A 449 12.58 -19.56 17.34
N VAL A 450 13.45 -19.65 16.35
CA VAL A 450 13.80 -18.59 15.41
C VAL A 450 13.22 -18.95 14.05
N THR A 451 12.34 -18.12 13.52
CA THR A 451 11.75 -18.30 12.18
C THR A 451 12.15 -17.11 11.33
N ASP A 452 12.76 -17.31 10.17
CA ASP A 452 13.09 -16.20 9.27
C ASP A 452 11.88 -15.75 8.44
N ALA A 453 12.03 -14.62 7.71
CA ALA A 453 10.96 -14.07 6.87
C ALA A 453 10.55 -15.00 5.70
N PHE A 454 11.33 -16.04 5.40
CA PHE A 454 11.04 -17.06 4.39
C PHE A 454 10.34 -18.31 4.98
N GLY A 455 10.13 -18.33 6.32
CA GLY A 455 9.47 -19.43 7.03
C GLY A 455 10.42 -20.56 7.46
N GLN A 456 11.74 -20.41 7.29
CA GLN A 456 12.69 -21.40 7.80
C GLN A 456 12.81 -21.27 9.32
N THR A 457 12.72 -22.39 10.02
CA THR A 457 12.66 -22.42 11.48
C THR A 457 13.79 -23.24 12.06
N GLU A 458 14.44 -22.71 13.11
CA GLU A 458 15.43 -23.42 13.90
C GLU A 458 15.18 -23.24 15.41
N SER A 459 15.70 -24.16 16.23
CA SER A 459 15.69 -24.04 17.69
C SER A 459 17.08 -23.72 18.19
N VAL A 460 17.20 -22.64 18.96
CA VAL A 460 18.45 -22.15 19.54
C VAL A 460 18.40 -22.32 21.07
N GLN A 461 19.39 -22.96 21.65
CA GLN A 461 19.49 -23.11 23.10
C GLN A 461 19.88 -21.79 23.74
N ALA A 462 19.25 -21.46 24.84
CA ALA A 462 19.64 -20.33 25.68
C ALA A 462 20.59 -20.79 26.79
N GLY A 463 21.56 -19.95 27.10
CA GLY A 463 22.53 -20.17 28.20
C GLY A 463 22.67 -18.87 28.99
N ASP A 464 22.88 -18.99 30.33
CA ASP A 464 23.07 -17.82 31.21
C ASP A 464 22.00 -16.73 31.08
N GLY A 465 20.73 -17.11 30.79
CA GLY A 465 19.62 -16.16 30.64
C GLY A 465 19.65 -15.38 29.34
N GLN A 466 20.42 -15.83 28.35
CA GLN A 466 20.52 -15.18 27.02
C GLN A 466 20.44 -16.22 25.90
N VAL A 467 20.02 -15.77 24.73
CA VAL A 467 20.08 -16.53 23.48
C VAL A 467 21.01 -15.80 22.49
N GLU A 468 21.88 -16.56 21.82
CA GLU A 468 22.75 -16.05 20.76
C GLU A 468 22.03 -16.20 19.41
N LEU A 469 21.71 -15.08 18.77
CA LEU A 469 20.99 -15.02 17.51
C LEU A 469 21.94 -14.63 16.38
N LYS A 470 21.86 -15.32 15.25
CA LYS A 470 22.48 -14.88 13.99
C LYS A 470 21.53 -13.98 13.24
N VAL A 471 21.88 -12.72 13.09
CA VAL A 471 21.05 -11.70 12.51
C VAL A 471 21.70 -11.12 11.24
N GLY A 472 21.04 -11.24 10.12
CA GLY A 472 21.43 -10.66 8.82
C GLY A 472 20.42 -9.65 8.33
N ALA A 473 20.44 -9.37 7.03
CA ALA A 473 19.45 -8.49 6.38
C ALA A 473 18.01 -9.07 6.42
N THR A 474 17.87 -10.38 6.60
CA THR A 474 16.56 -11.05 6.64
C THR A 474 15.98 -10.98 8.06
N PRO A 475 14.78 -10.41 8.23
CA PRO A 475 14.10 -10.39 9.52
C PRO A 475 13.89 -11.80 10.08
N VAL A 476 14.12 -11.95 11.38
CA VAL A 476 13.86 -13.19 12.13
C VAL A 476 12.85 -12.92 13.25
N PHE A 477 11.91 -13.82 13.40
CA PHE A 477 10.90 -13.86 14.45
C PHE A 477 11.38 -14.82 15.54
N VAL A 478 11.51 -14.34 16.77
CA VAL A 478 12.00 -15.14 17.91
C VAL A 478 10.88 -15.29 18.92
N THR A 479 10.52 -16.53 19.21
CA THR A 479 9.46 -16.90 20.17
C THR A 479 9.95 -17.91 21.17
N GLY A 480 9.27 -18.05 22.29
CA GLY A 480 9.48 -19.16 23.20
C GLY A 480 9.16 -20.52 22.54
N PRO A 481 9.69 -21.63 23.07
CA PRO A 481 9.26 -22.95 22.63
C PRO A 481 7.76 -23.05 22.90
N GLY A 482 7.00 -23.45 21.87
CA GLY A 482 5.54 -23.60 21.99
C GLY A 482 5.17 -24.48 23.17
N ARG A 483 4.17 -24.07 23.96
CA ARG A 483 3.59 -24.87 25.04
C ARG A 483 2.78 -26.01 24.47
#